data_7974ab7fd452544d28939f5cdd8355b2
#
_entry.id   7974ab7fd452544d28939f5cdd8355b2
#
_cell.length_a   1.000
_cell.length_b   1.000
_cell.length_c   1.000
_cell.angle_alpha   90.00
_cell.angle_beta   90.00
_cell.angle_gamma   90.00
#
_symmetry.space_group_name_H-M   'P 1'
#
loop_
_entity.id
_entity.type
_entity.pdbx_description
1 polymer ?
#
loop_
_entity_poly.entity_id
_entity_poly.type
_entity_poly.pdbx_seq_one_letter_code
_entity_poly.pdbx_strand_id
1 'polypeptide(L)'
;MPRHPARFAITNRYRATELEVLPAPSDALSAPTSDTLISSGLSFWPVGAAWGSPDGQAHALSSVLARFTRVLLSAFEWLYARAFRLALESSAQTVSETLTDWEQDHGLPEPCFGGDQPTPQRLLALRRQVAADPVATPEDFIRLAADYGYIIEIEEPAAFRIGFSRCGGRHKTGAAELETLVYVRVRGASVSRFICGASRTGRDRLYAVTGADEILCLLRKTLPAWVTPIAKPWLTYAPLVTADGHPIHDAFGNPILKQV
;
A
#
# COMPACT_ATOMS: atom_id res chain seq x y z
N MET A 1 37.72 -7.06 -9.08
CA MET A 1 36.29 -6.78 -8.72
C MET A 1 35.57 -8.10 -8.67
N PRO A 2 35.04 -8.52 -7.54
CA PRO A 2 34.34 -9.79 -7.41
C PRO A 2 33.10 -9.77 -8.29
N ARG A 3 33.00 -10.73 -9.21
CA ARG A 3 31.83 -10.90 -10.07
C ARG A 3 30.78 -11.66 -9.27
N HIS A 4 29.95 -10.92 -8.54
CA HIS A 4 28.72 -11.51 -8.05
C HIS A 4 27.89 -11.97 -9.26
N PRO A 5 27.33 -13.20 -9.22
CA PRO A 5 26.32 -13.58 -10.19
C PRO A 5 25.24 -12.48 -10.09
N ALA A 6 24.96 -11.93 -11.23
CA ALA A 6 24.22 -10.70 -11.36
C ALA A 6 22.93 -10.73 -10.54
N ARG A 7 22.96 -10.07 -9.44
CA ARG A 7 21.74 -9.65 -8.77
C ARG A 7 21.20 -8.44 -9.51
N PHE A 8 20.34 -8.67 -10.47
CA PHE A 8 19.38 -7.66 -10.91
C PHE A 8 18.10 -7.73 -10.08
N ALA A 9 18.14 -8.48 -9.02
CA ALA A 9 17.11 -8.50 -8.05
C ALA A 9 17.39 -7.38 -7.07
N ILE A 10 16.70 -6.28 -7.21
CA ILE A 10 16.57 -5.31 -6.14
C ILE A 10 15.59 -5.94 -5.15
N THR A 11 16.14 -6.66 -4.19
CA THR A 11 15.35 -7.12 -3.05
C THR A 11 15.16 -5.94 -2.11
N ASN A 12 14.17 -5.13 -2.35
CA ASN A 12 13.73 -4.18 -1.35
C ASN A 12 12.92 -4.96 -0.31
N ARG A 13 13.45 -5.06 0.90
CA ARG A 13 12.75 -5.60 2.06
C ARG A 13 11.85 -4.53 2.67
N TYR A 14 10.91 -4.01 1.89
CA TYR A 14 9.83 -3.26 2.49
C TYR A 14 8.84 -4.28 3.04
N ARG A 15 8.74 -4.36 4.34
CA ARG A 15 7.50 -4.84 4.96
C ARG A 15 6.45 -3.80 4.60
N ALA A 16 5.28 -4.25 4.19
CA ALA A 16 4.11 -3.40 4.28
C ALA A 16 4.11 -2.83 5.69
N THR A 17 4.34 -1.55 5.81
CA THR A 17 4.15 -0.85 7.08
C THR A 17 2.69 -1.09 7.42
N GLU A 18 2.42 -1.68 8.57
CA GLU A 18 1.07 -1.63 9.13
C GLU A 18 0.65 -0.17 9.01
N LEU A 19 -0.46 0.06 8.32
CA LEU A 19 -1.01 1.39 8.21
C LEU A 19 -1.22 1.88 9.63
N GLU A 20 -0.34 2.77 10.08
CA GLU A 20 -0.56 3.51 11.30
C GLU A 20 -1.82 4.32 11.05
N VAL A 21 -2.92 3.89 11.64
CA VAL A 21 -4.16 4.65 11.62
C VAL A 21 -3.86 5.90 12.42
N LEU A 22 -3.52 6.97 11.73
CA LEU A 22 -3.35 8.26 12.36
C LEU A 22 -4.64 8.59 13.10
N PRO A 23 -4.57 9.00 14.36
CA PRO A 23 -5.75 9.43 15.09
C PRO A 23 -6.44 10.51 14.27
N ALA A 24 -7.77 10.45 14.23
CA ALA A 24 -8.55 11.47 13.54
C ALA A 24 -8.14 12.86 14.06
N PRO A 25 -7.87 13.82 13.17
CA PRO A 25 -7.51 15.17 13.59
C PRO A 25 -8.61 15.70 14.51
N SER A 26 -8.22 16.26 15.63
CA SER A 26 -9.13 16.83 16.61
C SER A 26 -8.76 18.28 16.87
N ASP A 27 -9.76 19.12 16.92
CA ASP A 27 -9.66 20.52 17.32
C ASP A 27 -10.74 20.88 18.36
N ALA A 28 -10.80 22.12 18.79
CA ALA A 28 -11.78 22.58 19.77
C ALA A 28 -13.24 22.43 19.30
N LEU A 29 -13.48 22.34 17.99
CA LEU A 29 -14.80 22.21 17.38
C LEU A 29 -15.11 20.78 16.88
N SER A 30 -14.19 19.84 17.02
CA SER A 30 -14.41 18.46 16.60
C SER A 30 -15.50 17.76 17.39
N ALA A 31 -15.55 18.03 18.70
CA ALA A 31 -16.57 17.49 19.60
C ALA A 31 -16.84 18.50 20.73
N PRO A 32 -17.38 19.68 20.42
CA PRO A 32 -17.66 20.67 21.44
C PRO A 32 -18.79 20.21 22.37
N THR A 33 -18.69 20.57 23.62
CA THR A 33 -19.76 20.38 24.61
C THR A 33 -20.54 21.64 24.79
N SER A 34 -21.77 21.58 25.38
CA SER A 34 -22.53 22.76 25.72
C SER A 34 -21.76 23.70 26.68
N ASP A 35 -20.89 23.14 27.52
CA ASP A 35 -20.05 23.94 28.43
C ASP A 35 -18.92 24.69 27.70
N THR A 36 -18.41 24.17 26.59
CA THR A 36 -17.43 24.90 25.76
C THR A 36 -18.09 26.03 24.95
N LEU A 37 -19.32 25.79 24.51
CA LEU A 37 -20.06 26.74 23.68
C LEU A 37 -20.85 27.81 24.51
N ILE A 38 -21.06 27.58 25.82
CA ILE A 38 -21.95 28.41 26.64
C ILE A 38 -21.55 29.86 26.70
N SER A 39 -20.27 30.16 26.79
CA SER A 39 -19.78 31.55 26.83
C SER A 39 -20.13 32.30 25.55
N SER A 40 -19.95 31.66 24.39
CA SER A 40 -20.35 32.23 23.11
C SER A 40 -21.86 32.32 22.98
N GLY A 41 -22.60 31.29 23.42
CA GLY A 41 -24.06 31.29 23.39
C GLY A 41 -24.66 32.41 24.28
N LEU A 42 -24.08 32.66 25.44
CA LEU A 42 -24.55 33.75 26.34
C LEU A 42 -24.24 35.14 25.78
N SER A 43 -23.21 35.32 24.98
CA SER A 43 -22.88 36.60 24.36
C SER A 43 -23.92 37.08 23.35
N PHE A 44 -24.78 36.20 22.84
CA PHE A 44 -25.90 36.57 21.94
C PHE A 44 -27.12 37.15 22.69
N TRP A 45 -27.20 36.97 24.01
CA TRP A 45 -28.30 37.50 24.77
C TRP A 45 -28.07 38.98 25.13
N PRO A 46 -29.11 39.81 25.10
CA PRO A 46 -28.99 41.21 25.54
C PRO A 46 -28.55 41.30 27.00
N VAL A 47 -27.78 42.31 27.32
CA VAL A 47 -27.41 42.65 28.69
C VAL A 47 -28.41 43.68 29.27
N GLY A 48 -28.53 43.72 30.58
CA GLY A 48 -29.40 44.65 31.28
C GLY A 48 -30.23 43.99 32.38
N ALA A 49 -30.93 44.78 33.17
CA ALA A 49 -31.67 44.35 34.36
C ALA A 49 -32.72 43.26 34.06
N ALA A 50 -33.41 43.37 32.92
CA ALA A 50 -34.40 42.40 32.49
C ALA A 50 -33.79 40.99 32.18
N TRP A 51 -32.51 40.95 31.92
CA TRP A 51 -31.78 39.72 31.54
C TRP A 51 -30.84 39.22 32.65
N GLY A 52 -30.91 39.84 33.84
CA GLY A 52 -30.12 39.42 35.00
C GLY A 52 -28.67 39.98 35.03
N SER A 53 -28.40 41.00 34.23
CA SER A 53 -27.11 41.71 34.21
C SER A 53 -27.32 43.24 34.27
N PRO A 54 -27.80 43.79 35.41
CA PRO A 54 -28.23 45.21 35.51
C PRO A 54 -27.12 46.18 35.18
N ASP A 55 -25.86 45.84 35.49
CA ASP A 55 -24.70 46.70 35.26
C ASP A 55 -24.02 46.42 33.90
N GLY A 56 -24.66 45.66 33.01
CA GLY A 56 -24.12 45.32 31.70
C GLY A 56 -23.00 44.27 31.71
N GLN A 57 -22.78 43.62 32.87
CA GLN A 57 -21.77 42.54 32.95
C GLN A 57 -22.20 41.27 32.19
N ALA A 58 -21.24 40.41 31.90
CA ALA A 58 -21.50 39.14 31.28
C ALA A 58 -22.42 38.25 32.14
N HIS A 59 -23.29 37.49 31.51
CA HIS A 59 -24.21 36.59 32.20
C HIS A 59 -23.46 35.51 32.95
N ALA A 60 -23.87 35.21 34.17
CA ALA A 60 -23.27 34.15 34.98
C ALA A 60 -23.57 32.76 34.39
N LEU A 61 -22.56 31.91 34.33
CA LEU A 61 -22.68 30.53 33.81
C LEU A 61 -23.64 29.64 34.62
N SER A 62 -23.93 30.03 35.87
CA SER A 62 -24.89 29.37 36.77
C SER A 62 -26.32 29.91 36.68
N SER A 63 -26.57 30.93 35.86
CA SER A 63 -27.87 31.56 35.73
C SER A 63 -28.92 30.63 35.10
N VAL A 64 -30.20 30.96 35.30
CA VAL A 64 -31.31 30.25 34.64
C VAL A 64 -31.22 30.42 33.13
N LEU A 65 -30.80 31.59 32.66
CA LEU A 65 -30.56 31.90 31.26
C LEU A 65 -29.45 30.96 30.68
N ALA A 66 -28.39 30.77 31.43
CA ALA A 66 -27.33 29.82 31.00
C ALA A 66 -27.82 28.37 30.88
N ARG A 67 -28.69 27.92 31.80
CA ARG A 67 -29.31 26.59 31.70
C ARG A 67 -30.20 26.44 30.48
N PHE A 68 -31.00 27.47 30.19
CA PHE A 68 -31.83 27.51 29.00
C PHE A 68 -30.97 27.52 27.72
N THR A 69 -29.92 28.34 27.68
CA THR A 69 -29.01 28.43 26.56
C THR A 69 -28.32 27.07 26.29
N ARG A 70 -27.96 26.31 27.33
CA ARG A 70 -27.38 24.97 27.15
C ARG A 70 -28.31 24.01 26.39
N VAL A 71 -29.60 24.08 26.63
CA VAL A 71 -30.59 23.26 25.90
C VAL A 71 -30.59 23.63 24.41
N LEU A 72 -30.52 24.90 24.09
CA LEU A 72 -30.41 25.36 22.70
C LEU A 72 -29.09 24.95 22.06
N LEU A 73 -27.99 24.97 22.80
CA LEU A 73 -26.67 24.62 22.33
C LEU A 73 -26.51 23.10 22.03
N SER A 74 -27.35 22.27 22.64
CA SER A 74 -27.29 20.83 22.36
C SER A 74 -27.50 20.45 20.86
N ALA A 75 -28.30 21.26 20.16
CA ALA A 75 -28.46 21.11 18.70
C ALA A 75 -27.17 21.49 17.94
N PHE A 76 -26.45 22.51 18.46
CA PHE A 76 -25.18 22.92 17.87
C PHE A 76 -24.05 21.92 18.14
N GLU A 77 -24.03 21.24 19.29
CA GLU A 77 -23.09 20.12 19.55
C GLU A 77 -23.19 19.07 18.47
N TRP A 78 -24.42 18.63 18.19
CA TRP A 78 -24.67 17.65 17.13
C TRP A 78 -24.24 18.19 15.75
N LEU A 79 -24.58 19.44 15.45
CA LEU A 79 -24.27 20.07 14.17
C LEU A 79 -22.75 20.17 13.95
N TYR A 80 -22.00 20.66 14.96
CA TYR A 80 -20.54 20.75 14.88
C TYR A 80 -19.89 19.38 14.72
N ALA A 81 -20.30 18.39 15.50
CA ALA A 81 -19.78 17.04 15.38
C ALA A 81 -20.07 16.42 14.00
N ARG A 82 -21.24 16.73 13.43
CA ARG A 82 -21.58 16.25 12.07
C ARG A 82 -20.79 17.01 11.00
N ALA A 83 -20.66 18.31 11.11
CA ALA A 83 -19.88 19.14 10.19
C ALA A 83 -18.41 18.72 10.18
N PHE A 84 -17.84 18.45 11.35
CA PHE A 84 -16.46 17.96 11.46
C PHE A 84 -16.30 16.59 10.81
N ARG A 85 -17.21 15.65 11.02
CA ARG A 85 -17.18 14.35 10.31
C ARG A 85 -17.26 14.52 8.80
N LEU A 86 -18.11 15.40 8.29
CA LEU A 86 -18.18 15.70 6.88
C LEU A 86 -16.85 16.27 6.34
N ALA A 87 -16.20 17.12 7.13
CA ALA A 87 -14.88 17.64 6.77
C ALA A 87 -13.84 16.51 6.70
N LEU A 88 -13.88 15.53 7.61
CA LEU A 88 -13.02 14.35 7.54
C LEU A 88 -13.32 13.48 6.31
N GLU A 89 -14.60 13.29 5.98
CA GLU A 89 -15.02 12.50 4.80
C GLU A 89 -14.65 13.16 3.46
N SER A 90 -14.33 14.46 3.45
CA SER A 90 -13.88 15.16 2.23
C SER A 90 -12.45 14.85 1.81
N SER A 91 -11.73 14.05 2.57
CA SER A 91 -10.33 13.69 2.31
C SER A 91 -10.13 12.19 2.24
N ALA A 92 -9.44 11.72 1.21
CA ALA A 92 -9.03 10.32 1.09
C ALA A 92 -8.17 9.81 2.26
N GLN A 93 -7.57 10.72 3.06
CA GLN A 93 -6.74 10.36 4.21
C GLN A 93 -7.58 9.95 5.42
N THR A 94 -8.78 10.51 5.56
CA THR A 94 -9.60 10.41 6.77
C THR A 94 -10.99 9.83 6.52
N VAL A 95 -11.31 9.49 5.26
CA VAL A 95 -12.59 8.91 4.87
C VAL A 95 -12.87 7.61 5.61
N SER A 96 -14.11 7.40 6.03
CA SER A 96 -14.56 6.19 6.72
C SER A 96 -16.00 5.80 6.35
N GLU A 97 -16.95 6.71 6.48
CA GLU A 97 -18.37 6.44 6.22
C GLU A 97 -18.68 6.35 4.72
N THR A 98 -18.05 7.22 3.91
CA THR A 98 -18.27 7.32 2.46
C THR A 98 -17.22 6.59 1.63
N LEU A 99 -16.45 5.68 2.25
CA LEU A 99 -15.38 4.94 1.55
C LEU A 99 -15.88 4.25 0.29
N THR A 100 -17.07 3.65 0.33
CA THR A 100 -17.65 2.94 -0.83
C THR A 100 -17.93 3.88 -2.00
N ASP A 101 -18.41 5.09 -1.73
CA ASP A 101 -18.69 6.09 -2.75
C ASP A 101 -17.39 6.57 -3.40
N TRP A 102 -16.36 6.82 -2.57
CA TRP A 102 -15.02 7.16 -3.04
C TRP A 102 -14.41 6.06 -3.90
N GLU A 103 -14.58 4.80 -3.51
CA GLU A 103 -14.10 3.65 -4.29
C GLU A 103 -14.78 3.59 -5.66
N GLN A 104 -16.09 3.77 -5.70
CA GLN A 104 -16.84 3.76 -6.95
C GLN A 104 -16.39 4.87 -7.89
N ASP A 105 -16.18 6.09 -7.38
CA ASP A 105 -15.71 7.23 -8.17
C ASP A 105 -14.29 7.03 -8.73
N HIS A 106 -13.46 6.26 -8.01
CA HIS A 106 -12.07 6.00 -8.40
C HIS A 106 -11.85 4.62 -9.05
N GLY A 107 -12.92 3.87 -9.34
CA GLY A 107 -12.85 2.57 -10.01
C GLY A 107 -12.25 1.45 -9.14
N LEU A 108 -12.43 1.56 -7.82
CA LEU A 108 -12.07 0.55 -6.83
C LEU A 108 -13.31 -0.28 -6.43
N PRO A 109 -13.16 -1.47 -5.85
CA PRO A 109 -11.90 -2.18 -5.59
C PRO A 109 -11.20 -2.64 -6.85
N GLU A 110 -9.89 -2.83 -6.77
CA GLU A 110 -9.09 -3.26 -7.90
C GLU A 110 -9.51 -4.67 -8.36
N PRO A 111 -9.96 -4.83 -9.62
CA PRO A 111 -10.54 -6.10 -10.08
C PRO A 111 -9.54 -7.28 -10.11
N CYS A 112 -8.25 -6.98 -10.00
CA CYS A 112 -7.20 -8.01 -9.93
C CYS A 112 -7.20 -8.77 -8.61
N PHE A 113 -7.74 -8.18 -7.55
CA PHE A 113 -7.80 -8.80 -6.23
C PHE A 113 -9.23 -9.29 -5.98
N GLY A 114 -9.40 -10.63 -5.94
CA GLY A 114 -10.68 -11.24 -5.63
C GLY A 114 -10.96 -11.25 -4.13
N GLY A 115 -12.24 -11.08 -3.76
CA GLY A 115 -12.72 -11.21 -2.39
C GLY A 115 -12.85 -9.88 -1.62
N ASP A 116 -13.36 -9.99 -0.39
CA ASP A 116 -13.52 -8.85 0.51
C ASP A 116 -12.15 -8.42 1.05
N GLN A 117 -11.69 -7.27 0.60
CA GLN A 117 -10.47 -6.68 1.13
C GLN A 117 -10.76 -6.03 2.49
N PRO A 118 -9.87 -6.16 3.48
CA PRO A 118 -10.02 -5.48 4.76
C PRO A 118 -9.93 -3.96 4.57
N THR A 119 -10.69 -3.22 5.37
CA THR A 119 -10.77 -1.74 5.30
C THR A 119 -9.42 -1.02 5.20
N PRO A 120 -8.35 -1.41 5.94
CA PRO A 120 -7.06 -0.77 5.80
C PRO A 120 -6.44 -0.88 4.39
N GLN A 121 -6.62 -2.03 3.72
CA GLN A 121 -6.11 -2.21 2.35
C GLN A 121 -6.93 -1.38 1.35
N ARG A 122 -8.25 -1.30 1.54
CA ARG A 122 -9.15 -0.47 0.72
C ARG A 122 -8.77 1.01 0.82
N LEU A 123 -8.53 1.51 2.04
CA LEU A 123 -8.07 2.88 2.27
C LEU A 123 -6.69 3.16 1.64
N LEU A 124 -5.78 2.19 1.70
CA LEU A 124 -4.46 2.33 1.07
C LEU A 124 -4.59 2.43 -0.44
N ALA A 125 -5.40 1.55 -1.05
CA ALA A 125 -5.67 1.57 -2.48
C ALA A 125 -6.28 2.92 -2.92
N LEU A 126 -7.25 3.43 -2.15
CA LEU A 126 -7.88 4.72 -2.41
C LEU A 126 -6.88 5.87 -2.33
N ARG A 127 -6.12 5.95 -1.23
CA ARG A 127 -5.09 7.00 -1.06
C ARG A 127 -4.09 7.03 -2.19
N ARG A 128 -3.67 5.86 -2.63
CA ARG A 128 -2.75 5.70 -3.75
C ARG A 128 -3.35 6.18 -5.06
N GLN A 129 -4.61 5.79 -5.31
CA GLN A 129 -5.32 6.21 -6.52
C GLN A 129 -5.53 7.73 -6.56
N VAL A 130 -5.85 8.35 -5.43
CA VAL A 130 -6.01 9.81 -5.30
C VAL A 130 -4.68 10.55 -5.39
N ALA A 131 -3.62 10.02 -4.78
CA ALA A 131 -2.28 10.60 -4.85
C ALA A 131 -1.70 10.53 -6.27
N ALA A 132 -2.19 9.60 -7.10
CA ALA A 132 -1.72 9.36 -8.47
C ALA A 132 -0.19 9.23 -8.55
N ASP A 133 0.40 8.54 -7.57
CA ASP A 133 1.84 8.35 -7.50
C ASP A 133 2.34 7.67 -8.77
N PRO A 134 3.27 8.30 -9.50
CA PRO A 134 3.77 7.73 -10.73
C PRO A 134 4.53 6.43 -10.45
N VAL A 135 4.18 5.36 -11.17
CA VAL A 135 4.86 4.08 -11.11
C VAL A 135 5.62 3.90 -12.42
N ALA A 136 6.92 4.15 -12.43
CA ALA A 136 7.73 4.14 -13.64
C ALA A 136 9.00 3.30 -13.51
N THR A 137 9.55 3.18 -12.30
CA THR A 137 10.79 2.45 -12.05
C THR A 137 10.52 1.06 -11.45
N PRO A 138 11.44 0.09 -11.62
CA PRO A 138 11.31 -1.21 -10.95
C PRO A 138 11.09 -1.11 -9.43
N GLU A 139 11.68 -0.10 -8.79
CA GLU A 139 11.51 0.15 -7.36
C GLU A 139 10.10 0.61 -7.02
N ASP A 140 9.46 1.39 -7.90
CA ASP A 140 8.07 1.82 -7.71
C ASP A 140 7.12 0.63 -7.80
N PHE A 141 7.37 -0.30 -8.74
CA PHE A 141 6.59 -1.53 -8.84
C PHE A 141 6.77 -2.45 -7.63
N ILE A 142 7.97 -2.49 -7.04
CA ILE A 142 8.21 -3.24 -5.81
C ILE A 142 7.44 -2.61 -4.65
N ARG A 143 7.45 -1.27 -4.53
CA ARG A 143 6.63 -0.55 -3.54
C ARG A 143 5.14 -0.80 -3.75
N LEU A 144 4.68 -0.70 -5.00
CA LEU A 144 3.29 -0.99 -5.36
C LEU A 144 2.87 -2.38 -4.87
N ALA A 145 3.67 -3.39 -5.14
CA ALA A 145 3.38 -4.75 -4.70
C ALA A 145 3.41 -4.88 -3.17
N ALA A 146 4.34 -4.22 -2.49
CA ALA A 146 4.45 -4.23 -1.04
C ALA A 146 3.22 -3.62 -0.36
N ASP A 147 2.63 -2.59 -0.93
CA ASP A 147 1.40 -1.97 -0.43
C ASP A 147 0.20 -2.94 -0.46
N TYR A 148 0.19 -3.87 -1.41
CA TYR A 148 -0.79 -4.96 -1.47
C TYR A 148 -0.37 -6.21 -0.70
N GLY A 149 0.73 -6.13 0.08
CA GLY A 149 1.22 -7.23 0.91
C GLY A 149 2.09 -8.25 0.19
N TYR A 150 2.48 -8.00 -1.06
CA TYR A 150 3.34 -8.90 -1.84
C TYR A 150 4.80 -8.47 -1.76
N ILE A 151 5.67 -9.42 -1.46
CA ILE A 151 7.11 -9.24 -1.58
C ILE A 151 7.54 -9.79 -2.93
N ILE A 152 7.92 -8.90 -3.83
CA ILE A 152 8.33 -9.26 -5.18
C ILE A 152 9.79 -8.91 -5.46
N GLU A 153 10.33 -9.59 -6.45
CA GLU A 153 11.64 -9.34 -7.04
C GLU A 153 11.46 -9.19 -8.55
N ILE A 154 12.00 -8.13 -9.11
CA ILE A 154 11.92 -7.83 -10.53
C ILE A 154 13.28 -8.06 -11.18
N GLU A 155 13.31 -8.82 -12.28
CA GLU A 155 14.49 -9.02 -13.12
C GLU A 155 14.17 -8.59 -14.55
N GLU A 156 14.92 -7.64 -15.06
CA GLU A 156 14.86 -7.22 -16.46
C GLU A 156 15.92 -8.00 -17.28
N PRO A 157 15.53 -8.93 -18.13
CA PRO A 157 16.50 -9.66 -18.96
C PRO A 157 17.02 -8.75 -20.07
N ALA A 158 18.33 -8.72 -20.27
CA ALA A 158 18.94 -8.01 -21.38
C ALA A 158 19.48 -9.01 -22.40
N ALA A 159 19.24 -8.74 -23.68
CA ALA A 159 19.78 -9.56 -24.77
C ALA A 159 21.29 -9.45 -24.88
N PHE A 160 21.95 -10.56 -25.25
CA PHE A 160 23.39 -10.57 -25.50
C PHE A 160 23.71 -9.77 -26.78
N ARG A 161 24.60 -8.80 -26.67
CA ARG A 161 25.05 -7.96 -27.78
C ARG A 161 26.55 -8.14 -27.99
N ILE A 162 26.96 -8.52 -29.18
CA ILE A 162 28.36 -8.65 -29.57
C ILE A 162 29.06 -7.29 -29.43
N GLY A 163 30.25 -7.29 -28.83
CA GLY A 163 31.02 -6.07 -28.57
C GLY A 163 30.74 -5.40 -27.22
N PHE A 164 29.57 -5.65 -26.60
CA PHE A 164 29.19 -5.06 -25.31
C PHE A 164 29.06 -6.13 -24.21
N SER A 165 28.62 -7.33 -24.57
CA SER A 165 28.35 -8.41 -23.63
C SER A 165 29.58 -9.29 -23.44
N ARG A 166 29.72 -9.87 -22.24
CA ARG A 166 30.80 -10.82 -21.91
C ARG A 166 30.24 -12.18 -21.63
N CYS A 167 30.95 -13.25 -22.04
CA CYS A 167 30.64 -14.62 -21.66
C CYS A 167 30.62 -14.74 -20.12
N GLY A 168 29.60 -15.35 -19.55
CA GLY A 168 29.36 -15.40 -18.10
C GLY A 168 28.89 -14.10 -17.50
N GLY A 169 28.56 -13.09 -18.32
CA GLY A 169 27.95 -11.82 -17.90
C GLY A 169 26.43 -11.94 -17.72
N ARG A 170 25.80 -10.77 -17.62
CA ARG A 170 24.36 -10.62 -17.28
C ARG A 170 23.42 -10.85 -18.46
N HIS A 171 23.94 -10.63 -19.68
CA HIS A 171 23.12 -10.70 -20.89
C HIS A 171 22.85 -12.15 -21.25
N LYS A 172 21.61 -12.41 -21.66
CA LYS A 172 21.16 -13.74 -22.07
C LYS A 172 21.20 -13.86 -23.59
N THR A 173 21.64 -15.01 -24.08
CA THR A 173 21.48 -15.34 -25.51
C THR A 173 20.00 -15.54 -25.77
N GLY A 174 19.43 -14.79 -26.72
CA GLY A 174 18.02 -14.83 -27.06
C GLY A 174 17.67 -13.74 -28.05
N ALA A 175 16.41 -13.71 -28.47
CA ALA A 175 15.90 -12.70 -29.37
C ALA A 175 15.78 -11.33 -28.64
N ALA A 176 15.75 -10.25 -29.42
CA ALA A 176 15.52 -8.89 -28.90
C ALA A 176 14.22 -8.75 -28.09
N GLU A 177 13.27 -9.65 -28.30
CA GLU A 177 12.01 -9.74 -27.53
C GLU A 177 12.23 -9.94 -26.02
N LEU A 178 13.40 -10.41 -25.58
CA LEU A 178 13.73 -10.49 -24.15
C LEU A 178 13.73 -9.12 -23.47
N GLU A 179 13.97 -8.04 -24.20
CA GLU A 179 13.96 -6.67 -23.68
C GLU A 179 12.55 -6.17 -23.37
N THR A 180 11.53 -6.84 -23.89
CA THR A 180 10.11 -6.55 -23.60
C THR A 180 9.55 -7.37 -22.45
N LEU A 181 10.35 -8.24 -21.86
CA LEU A 181 9.93 -9.14 -20.79
C LEU A 181 10.45 -8.65 -19.45
N VAL A 182 9.62 -8.74 -18.44
CA VAL A 182 10.01 -8.55 -17.04
C VAL A 182 9.71 -9.83 -16.25
N TYR A 183 10.72 -10.37 -15.60
CA TYR A 183 10.52 -11.54 -14.75
C TYR A 183 10.18 -11.08 -13.33
N VAL A 184 9.04 -11.53 -12.85
CA VAL A 184 8.53 -11.22 -11.52
C VAL A 184 8.56 -12.49 -10.68
N ARG A 185 9.27 -12.45 -9.55
CA ARG A 185 9.28 -13.49 -8.56
C ARG A 185 8.52 -13.05 -7.34
N VAL A 186 7.55 -13.82 -6.93
CA VAL A 186 6.71 -13.54 -5.77
C VAL A 186 7.09 -14.47 -4.64
N ARG A 187 7.40 -13.92 -3.48
CA ARG A 187 7.74 -14.70 -2.29
C ARG A 187 6.49 -15.40 -1.76
N GLY A 188 6.63 -16.70 -1.46
CA GLY A 188 5.51 -17.51 -0.95
C GLY A 188 4.60 -18.08 -2.05
N ALA A 189 4.81 -17.72 -3.32
CA ALA A 189 4.12 -18.37 -4.43
C ALA A 189 4.52 -19.82 -4.51
N SER A 190 3.55 -20.71 -4.71
CA SER A 190 3.81 -22.13 -4.87
C SER A 190 4.21 -22.44 -6.31
N VAL A 191 5.14 -23.37 -6.47
CA VAL A 191 5.65 -23.80 -7.78
C VAL A 191 5.34 -25.26 -7.98
N SER A 192 4.45 -25.56 -8.92
CA SER A 192 4.27 -26.92 -9.43
C SER A 192 5.20 -27.16 -10.61
N ARG A 193 5.91 -28.28 -10.59
CA ARG A 193 6.85 -28.68 -11.66
C ARG A 193 6.31 -29.90 -12.39
N PHE A 194 6.65 -29.99 -13.66
CA PHE A 194 6.37 -31.19 -14.43
C PHE A 194 7.11 -32.39 -13.82
N ILE A 195 6.40 -33.47 -13.54
CA ILE A 195 6.95 -34.72 -12.98
C ILE A 195 6.75 -35.82 -13.99
N CYS A 196 7.85 -36.41 -14.44
CA CYS A 196 7.81 -37.60 -15.34
C CYS A 196 7.04 -38.72 -14.64
N GLY A 197 6.07 -39.30 -15.36
CA GLY A 197 5.19 -40.37 -14.85
C GLY A 197 3.88 -39.85 -14.18
N ALA A 198 3.80 -38.61 -13.76
CA ALA A 198 2.58 -38.00 -13.19
C ALA A 198 1.98 -36.94 -14.13
N SER A 199 2.82 -36.15 -14.79
CA SER A 199 2.40 -35.08 -15.69
C SER A 199 2.30 -35.55 -17.14
N ARG A 200 1.41 -34.92 -17.91
CA ARG A 200 1.16 -35.29 -19.32
C ARG A 200 1.91 -34.34 -20.26
N THR A 201 2.75 -34.91 -21.13
CA THR A 201 3.46 -34.18 -22.19
C THR A 201 2.46 -33.56 -23.17
N GLY A 202 2.69 -32.28 -23.51
CA GLY A 202 1.83 -31.53 -24.42
C GLY A 202 0.61 -30.91 -23.76
N ARG A 203 0.27 -31.27 -22.51
CA ARG A 203 -0.83 -30.69 -21.75
C ARG A 203 -0.38 -29.86 -20.55
N ASP A 204 0.52 -30.45 -19.76
CA ASP A 204 0.96 -29.84 -18.52
C ASP A 204 2.21 -28.97 -18.79
N ARG A 205 2.24 -27.77 -18.12
CA ARG A 205 3.37 -26.88 -18.24
C ARG A 205 4.60 -27.45 -17.52
N LEU A 206 5.79 -27.10 -17.99
CA LEU A 206 7.04 -27.48 -17.31
C LEU A 206 7.12 -26.97 -15.89
N TYR A 207 6.55 -25.81 -15.65
CA TYR A 207 6.28 -25.29 -14.31
C TYR A 207 5.08 -24.33 -14.35
N ALA A 208 4.36 -24.24 -13.25
CA ALA A 208 3.34 -23.22 -13.04
C ALA A 208 3.60 -22.58 -11.67
N VAL A 209 3.48 -21.25 -11.62
CA VAL A 209 3.58 -20.48 -10.39
C VAL A 209 2.17 -20.06 -10.03
N THR A 210 1.68 -20.52 -8.87
CA THR A 210 0.34 -20.19 -8.36
C THR A 210 0.46 -19.26 -7.17
N GLY A 211 -0.53 -18.37 -7.00
CA GLY A 211 -0.51 -17.33 -5.97
C GLY A 211 0.22 -16.05 -6.40
N ALA A 212 0.53 -15.93 -7.70
CA ALA A 212 1.11 -14.71 -8.28
C ALA A 212 0.15 -14.02 -9.26
N ASP A 213 -1.02 -14.60 -9.50
CA ASP A 213 -1.91 -14.16 -10.57
C ASP A 213 -2.49 -12.76 -10.30
N GLU A 214 -2.82 -12.46 -9.06
CA GLU A 214 -3.36 -11.17 -8.63
C GLU A 214 -2.35 -10.05 -8.86
N ILE A 215 -1.13 -10.23 -8.37
CA ILE A 215 -0.08 -9.20 -8.53
C ILE A 215 0.36 -9.08 -10.00
N LEU A 216 0.37 -10.16 -10.76
CA LEU A 216 0.65 -10.10 -12.20
C LEU A 216 -0.44 -9.35 -12.97
N CYS A 217 -1.70 -9.51 -12.56
CA CYS A 217 -2.82 -8.76 -13.11
C CYS A 217 -2.60 -7.26 -12.89
N LEU A 218 -2.28 -6.86 -11.66
CA LEU A 218 -2.00 -5.47 -11.30
C LEU A 218 -0.81 -4.91 -12.08
N LEU A 219 0.28 -5.66 -12.17
CA LEU A 219 1.46 -5.25 -12.92
C LEU A 219 1.18 -5.09 -14.42
N ARG A 220 0.38 -5.97 -15.03
CA ARG A 220 -0.03 -5.84 -16.44
C ARG A 220 -0.82 -4.56 -16.71
N LYS A 221 -1.58 -4.11 -15.73
CA LYS A 221 -2.38 -2.88 -15.83
C LYS A 221 -1.52 -1.62 -15.69
N THR A 222 -0.46 -1.69 -14.92
CA THR A 222 0.40 -0.54 -14.58
C THR A 222 1.66 -0.45 -15.43
N LEU A 223 2.18 -1.58 -15.93
CA LEU A 223 3.35 -1.61 -16.81
C LEU A 223 3.03 -0.98 -18.19
N PRO A 224 4.03 -0.42 -18.86
CA PRO A 224 3.89 0.03 -20.25
C PRO A 224 3.37 -1.10 -21.15
N ALA A 225 2.58 -0.78 -22.16
CA ALA A 225 1.90 -1.73 -23.03
C ALA A 225 2.83 -2.72 -23.78
N TRP A 226 4.09 -2.35 -23.95
CA TRP A 226 5.10 -3.20 -24.61
C TRP A 226 5.83 -4.12 -23.64
N VAL A 227 5.61 -4.00 -22.33
CA VAL A 227 6.26 -4.83 -21.30
C VAL A 227 5.32 -5.93 -20.84
N THR A 228 5.81 -7.17 -20.87
CA THR A 228 5.04 -8.34 -20.43
C THR A 228 5.64 -8.93 -19.16
N PRO A 229 4.94 -8.89 -18.02
CA PRO A 229 5.40 -9.54 -16.80
C PRO A 229 5.18 -11.06 -16.87
N ILE A 230 6.21 -11.80 -16.53
CA ILE A 230 6.20 -13.27 -16.48
C ILE A 230 6.55 -13.72 -15.07
N ALA A 231 5.68 -14.54 -14.48
CA ALA A 231 5.98 -15.15 -13.18
C ALA A 231 7.16 -16.13 -13.29
N LYS A 232 8.11 -15.98 -12.39
CA LYS A 232 9.22 -16.92 -12.20
C LYS A 232 9.22 -17.42 -10.76
N PRO A 233 9.74 -18.63 -10.51
CA PRO A 233 9.91 -19.13 -9.16
C PRO A 233 10.79 -18.20 -8.33
N TRP A 234 10.45 -18.06 -7.05
CA TRP A 234 11.34 -17.38 -6.11
C TRP A 234 12.64 -18.16 -5.99
N LEU A 235 13.77 -17.48 -6.10
CA LEU A 235 15.08 -18.11 -6.00
C LEU A 235 15.56 -18.06 -4.55
N THR A 236 15.62 -19.20 -3.92
CA THR A 236 16.31 -19.36 -2.64
C THR A 236 17.73 -19.85 -2.91
N TYR A 237 18.70 -19.14 -2.39
CA TYR A 237 20.10 -19.51 -2.50
C TYR A 237 20.59 -20.00 -1.13
N ALA A 238 21.16 -21.18 -1.11
CA ALA A 238 21.84 -21.70 0.05
C ALA A 238 23.34 -21.85 -0.26
N PRO A 239 24.23 -21.65 0.70
CA PRO A 239 25.64 -21.92 0.48
C PRO A 239 25.85 -23.39 0.16
N LEU A 240 26.70 -23.68 -0.81
CA LEU A 240 27.24 -25.03 -0.98
C LEU A 240 28.08 -25.35 0.24
N VAL A 241 27.79 -26.49 0.86
CA VAL A 241 28.54 -26.96 2.02
C VAL A 241 29.27 -28.26 1.70
N THR A 242 30.40 -28.44 2.34
CA THR A 242 31.13 -29.71 2.34
C THR A 242 30.33 -30.77 3.11
N ALA A 243 30.77 -32.02 3.06
CA ALA A 243 30.17 -33.12 3.84
C ALA A 243 30.14 -32.81 5.35
N ASP A 244 31.09 -32.03 5.83
CA ASP A 244 31.22 -31.62 7.21
C ASP A 244 30.40 -30.35 7.57
N GLY A 245 29.57 -29.84 6.64
CA GLY A 245 28.67 -28.70 6.86
C GLY A 245 29.33 -27.31 6.72
N HIS A 246 30.60 -27.22 6.33
CA HIS A 246 31.25 -25.93 6.13
C HIS A 246 30.96 -25.34 4.73
N PRO A 247 30.66 -24.01 4.64
CA PRO A 247 30.41 -23.38 3.36
C PRO A 247 31.69 -23.41 2.48
N ILE A 248 31.49 -23.77 1.21
CA ILE A 248 32.55 -23.73 0.20
C ILE A 248 32.66 -22.30 -0.31
N HIS A 249 33.88 -21.75 -0.31
CA HIS A 249 34.15 -20.39 -0.75
C HIS A 249 34.87 -20.39 -2.12
N ASP A 250 34.65 -19.32 -2.86
CA ASP A 250 35.41 -19.05 -4.08
C ASP A 250 36.85 -18.55 -3.74
N ALA A 251 37.67 -18.32 -4.78
CA ALA A 251 39.05 -17.82 -4.62
C ALA A 251 39.12 -16.43 -3.96
N PHE A 252 38.02 -15.76 -3.77
CA PHE A 252 37.91 -14.42 -3.15
C PHE A 252 37.28 -14.47 -1.75
N GLY A 253 37.00 -15.66 -1.22
CA GLY A 253 36.45 -15.84 0.12
C GLY A 253 34.92 -15.69 0.21
N ASN A 254 34.19 -15.63 -0.93
CA ASN A 254 32.73 -15.56 -0.92
C ASN A 254 32.13 -16.97 -0.94
N PRO A 255 31.04 -17.24 -0.22
CA PRO A 255 30.39 -18.56 -0.27
C PRO A 255 29.82 -18.82 -1.68
N ILE A 256 30.08 -19.98 -2.22
CA ILE A 256 29.48 -20.45 -3.45
C ILE A 256 28.03 -20.84 -3.14
N LEU A 257 27.08 -20.20 -3.82
CA LEU A 257 25.66 -20.40 -3.59
C LEU A 257 25.08 -21.38 -4.60
N LYS A 258 24.26 -22.31 -4.13
CA LYS A 258 23.40 -23.13 -5.00
C LYS A 258 21.97 -22.63 -4.91
N GLN A 259 21.24 -22.74 -5.99
CA GLN A 259 19.80 -22.53 -5.99
C GLN A 259 19.12 -23.74 -5.34
N VAL A 260 18.24 -23.50 -4.38
CA VAL A 260 17.48 -24.52 -3.64
C VAL A 260 16.02 -24.48 -4.03
#